data_8e73f4f02ab7fbbf037b4aaec53f9de9
#
_entry.id   8e73f4f02ab7fbbf037b4aaec53f9de9
#
_cell.length_a   1.000
_cell.length_b   1.000
_cell.length_c   1.000
_cell.angle_alpha   90.00
_cell.angle_beta   90.00
_cell.angle_gamma   90.00
#
_symmetry.space_group_name_H-M   'P 1'
#
loop_
_entity.id
_entity.type
_entity.pdbx_description
1 polymer ?
#
loop_
_entity_poly.entity_id
_entity_poly.type
_entity_poly.pdbx_seq_one_letter_code
_entity_poly.pdbx_strand_id
1 'polypeptide(L)'
;MFLIHSKKSGFNIQAFDVVFMSLFFVAGTYGIKGIANYIGLGALEETFSLLFYIWWAIVYLHFLWSNKHMCKDLIIAETFYIGILYLNYRLYPASQEFYEESMMQLRQIAVIFIPTMTVAFRINNFKGSAVLLGKYGKYGISFMILCYFMGYIQRWDYQFYGIHLCPFVLMVYAKYVFTQNRKDLWWCAVGFIFLMAGGRQSFVGFFMGIVILYYSEKLSTISVRKFVGLLFGSVFVMFFIYLLTPFLLNIISDILGALGMESRTLEMLNSSELTSTSSRDDIYEMSIYFIQRTTGVTGLFADRVMLRNYSAWMAYPHNLVLELMIDFGIAIGGLISAYILGLFAIRLYKGNLEKKLIIGVVGTAILSRLMVSSSFMIEGPFYLMLGLFLNAKDDVISKKSNNRISKTCK
;
A
#
# COMPACT_ATOMS: atom_id res chain seq x y z
N MET A 1 -3.27 4.85 -24.53
CA MET A 1 -3.82 6.14 -24.09
C MET A 1 -3.12 6.73 -22.84
N PHE A 2 -2.16 6.03 -22.23
CA PHE A 2 -1.44 6.45 -21.01
C PHE A 2 -0.13 7.25 -21.26
N LEU A 3 0.34 7.37 -22.49
CA LEU A 3 1.66 7.93 -22.82
C LEU A 3 1.64 9.34 -23.44
N ILE A 4 0.50 10.02 -23.49
CA ILE A 4 0.42 11.35 -24.10
C ILE A 4 0.38 12.41 -23.00
N HIS A 5 1.52 12.74 -22.44
CA HIS A 5 1.67 14.00 -21.71
C HIS A 5 2.96 14.73 -22.06
N SER A 6 2.72 15.82 -22.73
CA SER A 6 3.49 17.07 -22.78
C SER A 6 5.01 16.99 -22.59
N LYS A 7 5.74 17.13 -23.67
CA LYS A 7 7.20 17.37 -23.74
C LYS A 7 7.76 18.51 -22.84
N LYS A 8 6.92 19.25 -22.11
CA LYS A 8 7.34 20.40 -21.29
C LYS A 8 7.49 20.17 -19.78
N SER A 9 7.06 19.03 -19.22
CA SER A 9 7.21 18.73 -17.79
C SER A 9 8.04 17.47 -17.49
N GLY A 10 8.81 17.05 -18.43
CA GLY A 10 9.92 16.13 -18.41
C GLY A 10 9.82 14.90 -17.49
N PHE A 11 10.87 14.71 -16.76
CA PHE A 11 11.27 13.56 -16.00
C PHE A 11 10.30 13.13 -14.88
N ASN A 12 9.68 14.09 -14.18
CA ASN A 12 8.89 13.77 -13.00
C ASN A 12 7.57 13.08 -13.31
N ILE A 13 6.90 13.46 -14.39
CA ILE A 13 5.63 12.84 -14.79
C ILE A 13 5.86 11.39 -15.18
N GLN A 14 6.92 11.10 -15.91
CA GLN A 14 7.29 9.73 -16.28
C GLN A 14 7.63 8.86 -15.06
N ALA A 15 8.31 9.42 -14.05
CA ALA A 15 8.60 8.70 -12.82
C ALA A 15 7.31 8.35 -12.05
N PHE A 16 6.36 9.29 -11.96
CA PHE A 16 5.07 9.02 -11.32
C PHE A 16 4.22 8.02 -12.09
N ASP A 17 4.29 8.02 -13.42
CA ASP A 17 3.61 7.02 -14.23
C ASP A 17 4.11 5.62 -13.88
N VAL A 18 5.43 5.39 -13.75
CA VAL A 18 6.00 4.11 -13.31
C VAL A 18 5.51 3.72 -11.93
N VAL A 19 5.54 4.66 -10.98
CA VAL A 19 5.10 4.44 -9.59
C VAL A 19 3.62 4.03 -9.53
N PHE A 20 2.75 4.78 -10.20
CA PHE A 20 1.32 4.50 -10.16
C PHE A 20 0.92 3.26 -10.93
N MET A 21 1.60 2.98 -12.04
CA MET A 21 1.40 1.74 -12.79
C MET A 21 1.81 0.50 -11.99
N SER A 22 2.85 0.58 -11.17
CA SER A 22 3.23 -0.54 -10.31
C SER A 22 2.19 -0.81 -9.20
N LEU A 23 1.57 0.22 -8.65
CA LEU A 23 0.43 0.05 -7.73
C LEU A 23 -0.78 -0.58 -8.42
N PHE A 24 -1.02 -0.18 -9.67
CA PHE A 24 -2.09 -0.76 -10.49
C PHE A 24 -1.76 -2.19 -10.95
N PHE A 25 -0.49 -2.56 -11.02
CA PHE A 25 -0.03 -3.82 -11.59
C PHE A 25 -0.68 -5.03 -10.91
N VAL A 26 -0.65 -5.08 -9.57
CA VAL A 26 -1.21 -6.22 -8.82
C VAL A 26 -2.72 -6.31 -9.02
N ALA A 27 -3.42 -5.18 -8.85
CA ALA A 27 -4.86 -5.10 -9.11
C ALA A 27 -5.19 -5.47 -10.57
N GLY A 28 -4.36 -5.01 -11.51
CA GLY A 28 -4.52 -5.24 -12.93
C GLY A 28 -4.36 -6.71 -13.33
N THR A 29 -3.35 -7.39 -12.84
CA THR A 29 -3.13 -8.82 -13.15
C THR A 29 -4.28 -9.69 -12.63
N TYR A 30 -4.72 -9.48 -11.40
CA TYR A 30 -5.86 -10.21 -10.84
C TYR A 30 -7.19 -9.86 -11.54
N GLY A 31 -7.42 -8.57 -11.80
CA GLY A 31 -8.63 -8.13 -12.48
C GLY A 31 -8.76 -8.68 -13.90
N ILE A 32 -7.67 -8.69 -14.67
CA ILE A 32 -7.65 -9.25 -16.04
C ILE A 32 -7.93 -10.75 -16.03
N LYS A 33 -7.36 -11.49 -15.06
CA LYS A 33 -7.69 -12.91 -14.89
C LYS A 33 -9.18 -13.11 -14.62
N GLY A 34 -9.77 -12.32 -13.72
CA GLY A 34 -11.20 -12.33 -13.44
C GLY A 34 -12.04 -12.05 -14.70
N ILE A 35 -11.67 -11.02 -15.46
CA ILE A 35 -12.35 -10.67 -16.73
C ILE A 35 -12.24 -11.80 -17.76
N ALA A 36 -11.05 -12.35 -17.96
CA ALA A 36 -10.84 -13.45 -18.90
C ALA A 36 -11.74 -14.67 -18.58
N ASN A 37 -11.84 -14.98 -17.31
CA ASN A 37 -12.72 -16.04 -16.85
C ASN A 37 -14.21 -15.74 -17.07
N TYR A 38 -14.63 -14.50 -16.81
CA TYR A 38 -16.02 -14.06 -16.96
C TYR A 38 -16.49 -14.18 -18.43
N ILE A 39 -15.64 -13.80 -19.39
CA ILE A 39 -15.95 -13.90 -20.82
C ILE A 39 -15.68 -15.29 -21.43
N GLY A 40 -15.41 -16.30 -20.61
CA GLY A 40 -15.21 -17.68 -21.06
C GLY A 40 -13.80 -17.96 -21.63
N LEU A 41 -12.85 -17.05 -21.50
CA LEU A 41 -11.47 -17.17 -21.96
C LEU A 41 -10.51 -17.58 -20.82
N GLY A 42 -10.97 -18.33 -19.83
CA GLY A 42 -10.18 -18.75 -18.67
C GLY A 42 -8.90 -19.51 -19.02
N ALA A 43 -8.91 -20.29 -20.12
CA ALA A 43 -7.71 -20.96 -20.62
C ALA A 43 -6.57 -19.98 -21.02
N LEU A 44 -6.89 -18.71 -21.28
CA LEU A 44 -5.92 -17.67 -21.65
C LEU A 44 -5.52 -16.74 -20.46
N GLU A 45 -5.94 -17.08 -19.25
CA GLU A 45 -5.71 -16.29 -18.05
C GLU A 45 -4.23 -15.92 -17.85
N GLU A 46 -3.33 -16.90 -17.98
CA GLU A 46 -1.89 -16.68 -17.86
C GLU A 46 -1.33 -15.83 -19.01
N THR A 47 -1.87 -16.00 -20.23
CA THR A 47 -1.48 -15.18 -21.39
C THR A 47 -1.83 -13.71 -21.18
N PHE A 48 -3.03 -13.43 -20.66
CA PHE A 48 -3.41 -12.05 -20.34
C PHE A 48 -2.54 -11.45 -19.22
N SER A 49 -2.19 -12.24 -18.21
CA SER A 49 -1.23 -11.81 -17.18
C SER A 49 0.13 -11.49 -17.78
N LEU A 50 0.65 -12.33 -18.67
CA LEU A 50 1.92 -12.10 -19.35
C LEU A 50 1.91 -10.82 -20.19
N LEU A 51 0.82 -10.53 -20.88
CA LEU A 51 0.66 -9.27 -21.62
C LEU A 51 0.78 -8.04 -20.70
N PHE A 52 0.29 -8.16 -19.48
CA PHE A 52 0.40 -7.09 -18.50
C PHE A 52 1.85 -6.87 -18.04
N TYR A 53 2.62 -7.95 -17.85
CA TYR A 53 4.05 -7.88 -17.57
C TYR A 53 4.83 -7.25 -18.72
N ILE A 54 4.53 -7.65 -19.96
CA ILE A 54 5.17 -7.10 -21.16
C ILE A 54 4.89 -5.60 -21.26
N TRP A 55 3.62 -5.20 -21.07
CA TRP A 55 3.24 -3.80 -21.12
C TRP A 55 3.98 -2.97 -20.04
N TRP A 56 4.05 -3.46 -18.80
CA TRP A 56 4.80 -2.79 -17.74
C TRP A 56 6.29 -2.69 -18.10
N ALA A 57 6.89 -3.76 -18.61
CA ALA A 57 8.28 -3.79 -19.02
C ALA A 57 8.57 -2.75 -20.13
N ILE A 58 7.69 -2.62 -21.11
CA ILE A 58 7.83 -1.61 -22.19
C ILE A 58 7.84 -0.19 -21.59
N VAL A 59 6.92 0.12 -20.68
CA VAL A 59 6.87 1.44 -20.04
C VAL A 59 8.12 1.69 -19.21
N TYR A 60 8.57 0.70 -18.45
CA TYR A 60 9.77 0.84 -17.65
C TYR A 60 11.05 0.97 -18.48
N LEU A 61 11.20 0.19 -19.54
CA LEU A 61 12.33 0.30 -20.46
C LEU A 61 12.34 1.64 -21.17
N HIS A 62 11.18 2.15 -21.58
CA HIS A 62 11.08 3.50 -22.16
C HIS A 62 11.51 4.58 -21.15
N PHE A 63 11.11 4.44 -19.88
CA PHE A 63 11.56 5.31 -18.81
C PHE A 63 13.09 5.25 -18.62
N LEU A 64 13.67 4.04 -18.54
CA LEU A 64 15.12 3.84 -18.40
C LEU A 64 15.90 4.39 -19.59
N TRP A 65 15.39 4.22 -20.81
CA TRP A 65 16.01 4.78 -22.01
C TRP A 65 16.21 6.30 -21.91
N SER A 66 15.22 6.97 -21.35
CA SER A 66 15.26 8.41 -21.11
C SER A 66 16.11 8.80 -19.88
N ASN A 67 16.43 7.85 -19.00
CA ASN A 67 17.06 8.06 -17.70
C ASN A 67 18.19 7.06 -17.42
N LYS A 68 19.13 6.94 -18.36
CA LYS A 68 20.21 5.93 -18.35
C LYS A 68 21.04 5.89 -17.05
N HIS A 69 21.18 7.04 -16.37
CA HIS A 69 21.88 7.12 -15.09
C HIS A 69 21.24 6.24 -14.00
N MET A 70 19.96 5.91 -14.11
CA MET A 70 19.25 5.05 -13.16
C MET A 70 19.57 3.56 -13.34
N CYS A 71 20.16 3.15 -14.48
CA CYS A 71 20.54 1.76 -14.70
C CYS A 71 21.53 1.27 -13.63
N LYS A 72 22.48 2.13 -13.22
CA LYS A 72 23.44 1.81 -12.16
C LYS A 72 22.73 1.56 -10.82
N ASP A 73 21.81 2.44 -10.43
CA ASP A 73 21.07 2.32 -9.18
C ASP A 73 20.21 1.05 -9.18
N LEU A 74 19.58 0.75 -10.31
CA LEU A 74 18.81 -0.49 -10.48
C LEU A 74 19.69 -1.73 -10.32
N ILE A 75 20.83 -1.79 -11.01
CA ILE A 75 21.75 -2.93 -10.90
C ILE A 75 22.21 -3.13 -9.45
N ILE A 76 22.54 -2.05 -8.74
CA ILE A 76 22.93 -2.12 -7.33
C ILE A 76 21.78 -2.66 -6.47
N ALA A 77 20.57 -2.12 -6.64
CA ALA A 77 19.40 -2.53 -5.86
C ALA A 77 19.02 -4.00 -6.11
N GLU A 78 19.03 -4.44 -7.38
CA GLU A 78 18.77 -5.84 -7.76
C GLU A 78 19.84 -6.79 -7.23
N THR A 79 21.12 -6.42 -7.38
CA THR A 79 22.22 -7.24 -6.87
C THR A 79 22.12 -7.40 -5.35
N PHE A 80 21.78 -6.31 -4.65
CA PHE A 80 21.60 -6.35 -3.21
C PHE A 80 20.40 -7.21 -2.80
N TYR A 81 19.25 -7.04 -3.47
CA TYR A 81 18.06 -7.83 -3.21
C TYR A 81 18.29 -9.32 -3.43
N ILE A 82 18.78 -9.69 -4.62
CA ILE A 82 19.07 -11.08 -4.96
C ILE A 82 20.16 -11.66 -4.05
N GLY A 83 21.18 -10.86 -3.74
CA GLY A 83 22.27 -11.24 -2.84
C GLY A 83 21.78 -11.58 -1.44
N ILE A 84 20.89 -10.76 -0.86
CA ILE A 84 20.30 -11.03 0.46
C ILE A 84 19.45 -12.31 0.41
N LEU A 85 18.60 -12.48 -0.59
CA LEU A 85 17.78 -13.69 -0.73
C LEU A 85 18.65 -14.94 -0.86
N TYR A 86 19.68 -14.89 -1.70
CA TYR A 86 20.60 -16.00 -1.91
C TYR A 86 21.39 -16.35 -0.63
N LEU A 87 21.94 -15.35 0.05
CA LEU A 87 22.66 -15.56 1.30
C LEU A 87 21.76 -16.18 2.37
N ASN A 88 20.52 -15.66 2.51
CA ASN A 88 19.56 -16.20 3.46
C ASN A 88 19.19 -17.66 3.11
N TYR A 89 18.90 -17.93 1.83
CA TYR A 89 18.59 -19.28 1.35
C TYR A 89 19.72 -20.29 1.69
N ARG A 90 20.98 -19.85 1.64
CA ARG A 90 22.14 -20.69 1.96
C ARG A 90 22.40 -20.82 3.46
N LEU A 91 22.21 -19.76 4.22
CA LEU A 91 22.50 -19.73 5.66
C LEU A 91 21.38 -20.36 6.52
N TYR A 92 20.13 -20.32 6.04
CA TYR A 92 18.96 -20.81 6.77
C TYR A 92 18.20 -21.89 5.98
N PRO A 93 18.70 -23.15 5.93
CA PRO A 93 18.10 -24.21 5.11
C PRO A 93 16.64 -24.52 5.47
N ALA A 94 16.23 -24.33 6.72
CA ALA A 94 14.86 -24.56 7.16
C ALA A 94 13.84 -23.64 6.47
N SER A 95 14.25 -22.50 5.90
CA SER A 95 13.38 -21.59 5.20
C SER A 95 13.26 -21.84 3.69
N GLN A 96 14.01 -22.79 3.14
CA GLN A 96 14.08 -23.02 1.68
C GLN A 96 12.72 -23.33 1.05
N GLU A 97 11.89 -24.14 1.71
CA GLU A 97 10.53 -24.47 1.24
C GLU A 97 9.69 -23.21 1.00
N PHE A 98 9.80 -22.22 1.89
CA PHE A 98 9.03 -20.96 1.77
C PHE A 98 9.53 -20.05 0.65
N TYR A 99 10.81 -20.15 0.26
CA TYR A 99 11.31 -19.49 -0.95
C TYR A 99 10.67 -20.10 -2.20
N GLU A 100 10.52 -21.42 -2.26
CA GLU A 100 9.88 -22.10 -3.39
C GLU A 100 8.39 -21.74 -3.47
N GLU A 101 7.67 -21.80 -2.34
CA GLU A 101 6.26 -21.41 -2.27
C GLU A 101 6.04 -19.94 -2.65
N SER A 102 6.96 -19.04 -2.29
CA SER A 102 6.85 -17.59 -2.56
C SER A 102 7.56 -17.15 -3.85
N MET A 103 8.06 -18.06 -4.66
CA MET A 103 8.90 -17.73 -5.82
C MET A 103 8.24 -16.75 -6.79
N MET A 104 6.93 -16.90 -7.01
CA MET A 104 6.19 -16.00 -7.91
C MET A 104 6.20 -14.56 -7.37
N GLN A 105 5.92 -14.38 -6.08
CA GLN A 105 5.91 -13.06 -5.44
C GLN A 105 7.32 -12.45 -5.38
N LEU A 106 8.35 -13.25 -5.06
CA LEU A 106 9.74 -12.80 -5.05
C LEU A 106 10.21 -12.34 -6.43
N ARG A 107 9.86 -13.08 -7.50
CA ARG A 107 10.11 -12.65 -8.89
C ARG A 107 9.37 -11.38 -9.24
N GLN A 108 8.13 -11.24 -8.81
CA GLN A 108 7.34 -10.02 -9.02
C GLN A 108 8.00 -8.82 -8.32
N ILE A 109 8.51 -9.02 -7.12
CA ILE A 109 9.25 -7.98 -6.38
C ILE A 109 10.50 -7.58 -7.15
N ALA A 110 11.33 -8.54 -7.57
CA ALA A 110 12.52 -8.27 -8.36
C ALA A 110 12.18 -7.51 -9.66
N VAL A 111 11.26 -8.01 -10.47
CA VAL A 111 11.01 -7.46 -11.82
C VAL A 111 10.27 -6.13 -11.79
N ILE A 112 9.43 -5.88 -10.77
CA ILE A 112 8.53 -4.71 -10.76
C ILE A 112 8.86 -3.76 -9.62
N PHE A 113 8.93 -4.27 -8.39
CA PHE A 113 8.92 -3.41 -7.21
C PHE A 113 10.30 -2.90 -6.80
N ILE A 114 11.39 -3.65 -7.02
CA ILE A 114 12.77 -3.13 -6.85
C ILE A 114 13.06 -2.03 -7.90
N PRO A 115 12.76 -2.23 -9.20
CA PRO A 115 12.82 -1.14 -10.17
C PRO A 115 12.00 0.08 -9.77
N THR A 116 10.75 -0.11 -9.35
CA THR A 116 9.89 0.99 -8.93
C THR A 116 10.41 1.69 -7.65
N MET A 117 10.96 0.95 -6.71
CA MET A 117 11.62 1.49 -5.52
C MET A 117 12.77 2.43 -5.91
N THR A 118 13.61 2.04 -6.88
CA THR A 118 14.71 2.90 -7.35
C THR A 118 14.21 4.17 -8.00
N VAL A 119 13.13 4.09 -8.79
CA VAL A 119 12.48 5.27 -9.39
C VAL A 119 11.92 6.17 -8.29
N ALA A 120 11.16 5.63 -7.34
CA ALA A 120 10.57 6.38 -6.24
C ALA A 120 11.61 7.10 -5.38
N PHE A 121 12.73 6.44 -5.11
CA PHE A 121 13.87 7.02 -4.38
C PHE A 121 14.50 8.20 -5.11
N ARG A 122 14.48 8.22 -6.44
CA ARG A 122 15.11 9.24 -7.30
C ARG A 122 14.19 10.38 -7.73
N ILE A 123 12.92 10.38 -7.36
CA ILE A 123 12.03 11.49 -7.67
C ILE A 123 12.60 12.80 -7.11
N ASN A 124 12.87 13.77 -7.99
CA ASN A 124 13.48 15.04 -7.60
C ASN A 124 12.48 16.15 -7.29
N ASN A 125 11.25 16.03 -7.79
CA ASN A 125 10.23 17.06 -7.68
C ASN A 125 8.84 16.41 -7.67
N PHE A 126 8.04 16.74 -6.69
CA PHE A 126 6.70 16.21 -6.50
C PHE A 126 5.59 17.10 -7.09
N LYS A 127 5.96 18.22 -7.75
CA LYS A 127 5.00 19.16 -8.33
C LYS A 127 4.13 18.48 -9.40
N GLY A 128 2.82 18.65 -9.27
CA GLY A 128 1.83 18.07 -10.19
C GLY A 128 1.42 16.64 -9.84
N SER A 129 2.09 15.99 -8.88
CA SER A 129 1.80 14.62 -8.50
C SER A 129 0.42 14.43 -7.88
N ALA A 130 -0.07 15.41 -7.10
CA ALA A 130 -1.40 15.33 -6.50
C ALA A 130 -2.53 15.28 -7.55
N VAL A 131 -2.36 15.98 -8.68
CA VAL A 131 -3.32 15.93 -9.79
C VAL A 131 -3.28 14.57 -10.49
N LEU A 132 -2.07 14.02 -10.68
CA LEU A 132 -1.87 12.69 -11.26
C LEU A 132 -2.44 11.60 -10.34
N LEU A 133 -2.26 11.68 -9.02
CA LEU A 133 -2.91 10.79 -8.05
C LEU A 133 -4.40 10.67 -8.32
N GLY A 134 -5.10 11.81 -8.41
CA GLY A 134 -6.53 11.79 -8.67
C GLY A 134 -6.93 11.19 -10.01
N LYS A 135 -6.10 11.36 -11.06
CA LYS A 135 -6.31 10.75 -12.37
C LYS A 135 -6.20 9.23 -12.29
N TYR A 136 -5.10 8.72 -11.74
CA TYR A 136 -4.86 7.28 -11.56
C TYR A 136 -5.86 6.66 -10.59
N GLY A 137 -6.20 7.36 -9.51
CA GLY A 137 -7.22 6.90 -8.58
C GLY A 137 -8.57 6.68 -9.25
N LYS A 138 -9.03 7.61 -10.09
CA LYS A 138 -10.30 7.45 -10.84
C LYS A 138 -10.25 6.27 -11.79
N TYR A 139 -9.15 6.09 -12.52
CA TYR A 139 -8.98 4.93 -13.40
C TYR A 139 -8.97 3.62 -12.60
N GLY A 140 -8.28 3.59 -11.45
CA GLY A 140 -8.25 2.44 -10.57
C GLY A 140 -9.63 2.11 -10.01
N ILE A 141 -10.39 3.10 -9.52
CA ILE A 141 -11.77 2.90 -9.05
C ILE A 141 -12.64 2.35 -10.18
N SER A 142 -12.63 2.97 -11.38
CA SER A 142 -13.43 2.51 -12.51
C SER A 142 -13.10 1.07 -12.90
N PHE A 143 -11.81 0.72 -12.92
CA PHE A 143 -11.35 -0.63 -13.22
C PHE A 143 -11.80 -1.63 -12.15
N MET A 144 -11.66 -1.30 -10.87
CA MET A 144 -12.07 -2.18 -9.78
C MET A 144 -13.60 -2.39 -9.74
N ILE A 145 -14.38 -1.36 -10.06
CA ILE A 145 -15.84 -1.49 -10.21
C ILE A 145 -16.18 -2.45 -11.36
N LEU A 146 -15.50 -2.32 -12.51
CA LEU A 146 -15.67 -3.25 -13.62
C LEU A 146 -15.34 -4.68 -13.19
N CYS A 147 -14.20 -4.89 -12.52
CA CYS A 147 -13.81 -6.20 -12.00
C CYS A 147 -14.82 -6.77 -11.01
N TYR A 148 -15.45 -5.91 -10.18
CA TYR A 148 -16.51 -6.34 -9.27
C TYR A 148 -17.67 -6.98 -10.03
N PHE A 149 -18.23 -6.28 -11.01
CA PHE A 149 -19.36 -6.77 -11.81
C PHE A 149 -18.99 -7.98 -12.70
N MET A 150 -17.72 -8.17 -12.98
CA MET A 150 -17.21 -9.34 -13.72
C MET A 150 -16.83 -10.52 -12.80
N GLY A 151 -17.28 -10.52 -11.55
CA GLY A 151 -17.13 -11.65 -10.65
C GLY A 151 -15.76 -11.78 -9.98
N TYR A 152 -14.99 -10.70 -9.86
CA TYR A 152 -13.70 -10.70 -9.17
C TYR A 152 -13.81 -11.27 -7.75
N ILE A 153 -14.82 -10.84 -6.97
CA ILE A 153 -15.02 -11.25 -5.57
C ILE A 153 -15.38 -12.73 -5.45
N GLN A 154 -16.17 -13.26 -6.35
CA GLN A 154 -16.59 -14.67 -6.33
C GLN A 154 -15.43 -15.66 -6.53
N ARG A 155 -14.35 -15.22 -7.15
CA ARG A 155 -13.17 -16.05 -7.46
C ARG A 155 -11.96 -15.74 -6.63
N TRP A 156 -11.78 -14.50 -6.27
CA TRP A 156 -10.65 -13.96 -5.53
C TRP A 156 -11.19 -13.36 -4.24
N ASP A 157 -10.67 -13.74 -3.14
CA ASP A 157 -11.06 -13.30 -1.81
C ASP A 157 -11.46 -11.80 -1.76
N TYR A 158 -12.61 -11.49 -1.15
CA TYR A 158 -13.09 -10.13 -0.90
C TYR A 158 -12.03 -9.25 -0.21
N GLN A 159 -11.12 -9.84 0.56
CA GLN A 159 -10.02 -9.11 1.18
C GLN A 159 -9.08 -8.48 0.15
N PHE A 160 -8.71 -9.24 -0.90
CA PHE A 160 -7.88 -8.73 -1.99
C PHE A 160 -8.55 -7.59 -2.73
N TYR A 161 -9.84 -7.68 -2.96
CA TYR A 161 -10.59 -6.60 -3.61
C TYR A 161 -10.48 -5.28 -2.85
N GLY A 162 -10.78 -5.29 -1.55
CA GLY A 162 -10.71 -4.10 -0.71
C GLY A 162 -9.29 -3.53 -0.61
N ILE A 163 -8.28 -4.39 -0.48
CA ILE A 163 -6.87 -4.00 -0.42
C ILE A 163 -6.45 -3.25 -1.69
N HIS A 164 -6.86 -3.71 -2.86
CA HIS A 164 -6.49 -3.08 -4.12
C HIS A 164 -7.30 -1.82 -4.42
N LEU A 165 -8.54 -1.74 -3.98
CA LEU A 165 -9.40 -0.57 -4.17
C LEU A 165 -9.00 0.59 -3.24
N CYS A 166 -8.63 0.30 -1.99
CA CYS A 166 -8.34 1.30 -0.97
C CYS A 166 -7.32 2.38 -1.41
N PRO A 167 -6.14 2.06 -1.96
CA PRO A 167 -5.19 3.08 -2.39
C PRO A 167 -5.76 3.98 -3.50
N PHE A 168 -6.60 3.48 -4.40
CA PHE A 168 -7.19 4.30 -5.46
C PHE A 168 -8.20 5.31 -4.91
N VAL A 169 -8.99 4.93 -3.92
CA VAL A 169 -9.91 5.85 -3.24
C VAL A 169 -9.13 6.93 -2.49
N LEU A 170 -8.07 6.55 -1.78
CA LEU A 170 -7.17 7.49 -1.10
C LEU A 170 -6.46 8.44 -2.07
N MET A 171 -6.08 7.98 -3.27
CA MET A 171 -5.51 8.82 -4.32
C MET A 171 -6.47 9.93 -4.76
N VAL A 172 -7.75 9.62 -4.94
CA VAL A 172 -8.76 10.62 -5.29
C VAL A 172 -9.00 11.58 -4.14
N TYR A 173 -9.03 11.07 -2.91
CA TYR A 173 -9.16 11.92 -1.72
C TYR A 173 -7.95 12.85 -1.54
N ALA A 174 -6.73 12.38 -1.79
CA ALA A 174 -5.53 13.21 -1.78
C ALA A 174 -5.60 14.37 -2.78
N LYS A 175 -6.13 14.11 -3.99
CA LYS A 175 -6.39 15.16 -4.95
C LYS A 175 -7.44 16.15 -4.44
N TYR A 176 -8.52 15.68 -3.81
CA TYR A 176 -9.51 16.55 -3.19
C TYR A 176 -8.87 17.47 -2.13
N VAL A 177 -8.04 16.92 -1.25
CA VAL A 177 -7.31 17.72 -0.24
C VAL A 177 -6.47 18.81 -0.89
N PHE A 178 -5.81 18.51 -2.02
CA PHE A 178 -4.96 19.46 -2.74
C PHE A 178 -5.76 20.52 -3.51
N THR A 179 -6.84 20.12 -4.22
CA THR A 179 -7.56 21.00 -5.16
C THR A 179 -8.83 21.59 -4.60
N GLN A 180 -9.37 21.05 -3.49
CA GLN A 180 -10.69 21.35 -2.89
C GLN A 180 -11.86 21.18 -3.88
N ASN A 181 -11.69 20.37 -4.93
CA ASN A 181 -12.71 20.14 -5.94
C ASN A 181 -13.73 19.09 -5.44
N ARG A 182 -14.93 19.52 -5.13
CA ARG A 182 -16.02 18.65 -4.62
C ARG A 182 -16.38 17.48 -5.55
N LYS A 183 -16.12 17.58 -6.86
CA LYS A 183 -16.35 16.47 -7.80
C LYS A 183 -15.47 15.25 -7.47
N ASP A 184 -14.31 15.44 -6.85
CA ASP A 184 -13.46 14.33 -6.44
C ASP A 184 -14.04 13.59 -5.23
N LEU A 185 -14.84 14.25 -4.36
CA LEU A 185 -15.57 13.59 -3.26
C LEU A 185 -16.61 12.59 -3.75
N TRP A 186 -17.28 12.87 -4.89
CA TRP A 186 -18.20 11.91 -5.49
C TRP A 186 -17.51 10.60 -5.87
N TRP A 187 -16.31 10.70 -6.45
CA TRP A 187 -15.53 9.53 -6.76
C TRP A 187 -15.06 8.77 -5.50
N CYS A 188 -14.74 9.52 -4.43
CA CYS A 188 -14.44 8.90 -3.13
C CYS A 188 -15.67 8.17 -2.56
N ALA A 189 -16.86 8.77 -2.64
CA ALA A 189 -18.09 8.16 -2.18
C ALA A 189 -18.42 6.88 -2.96
N VAL A 190 -18.33 6.93 -4.30
CA VAL A 190 -18.50 5.75 -5.14
C VAL A 190 -17.48 4.67 -4.79
N GLY A 191 -16.20 5.03 -4.72
CA GLY A 191 -15.15 4.07 -4.34
C GLY A 191 -15.34 3.50 -2.94
N PHE A 192 -15.84 4.30 -1.99
CA PHE A 192 -16.14 3.85 -0.63
C PHE A 192 -17.29 2.82 -0.59
N ILE A 193 -18.38 3.03 -1.36
CA ILE A 193 -19.47 2.05 -1.44
C ILE A 193 -18.93 0.69 -1.90
N PHE A 194 -18.11 0.66 -2.96
CA PHE A 194 -17.50 -0.58 -3.42
C PHE A 194 -16.43 -1.13 -2.47
N LEU A 195 -15.77 -0.27 -1.69
CA LEU A 195 -14.83 -0.70 -0.64
C LEU A 195 -15.55 -1.48 0.46
N MET A 196 -16.86 -1.21 0.69
CA MET A 196 -17.68 -1.95 1.64
C MET A 196 -17.82 -3.44 1.27
N ALA A 197 -17.68 -3.81 0.00
CA ALA A 197 -17.61 -5.20 -0.42
C ALA A 197 -16.24 -5.88 -0.08
N GLY A 198 -15.26 -5.10 0.35
CA GLY A 198 -13.94 -5.57 0.75
C GLY A 198 -13.83 -6.01 2.21
N GLY A 199 -12.63 -6.44 2.62
CA GLY A 199 -12.35 -6.85 3.99
C GLY A 199 -12.21 -5.69 4.98
N ARG A 200 -12.45 -5.95 6.27
CA ARG A 200 -12.36 -4.98 7.39
C ARG A 200 -11.08 -4.14 7.40
N GLN A 201 -9.95 -4.75 7.07
CA GLN A 201 -8.66 -4.04 7.06
C GLN A 201 -8.60 -2.87 6.06
N SER A 202 -9.32 -2.99 4.94
CA SER A 202 -9.38 -1.93 3.94
C SER A 202 -10.07 -0.68 4.48
N PHE A 203 -11.02 -0.86 5.39
CA PHE A 203 -11.67 0.25 6.11
C PHE A 203 -10.72 0.93 7.07
N VAL A 204 -9.97 0.15 7.85
CA VAL A 204 -8.98 0.72 8.77
C VAL A 204 -7.96 1.54 7.98
N GLY A 205 -7.43 0.98 6.89
CA GLY A 205 -6.51 1.69 6.00
C GLY A 205 -7.12 2.96 5.40
N PHE A 206 -8.37 2.89 4.95
CA PHE A 206 -9.09 4.02 4.37
C PHE A 206 -9.30 5.16 5.40
N PHE A 207 -9.84 4.86 6.58
CA PHE A 207 -10.08 5.89 7.59
C PHE A 207 -8.78 6.49 8.13
N MET A 208 -7.76 5.68 8.40
CA MET A 208 -6.43 6.19 8.76
C MET A 208 -5.88 7.10 7.65
N GLY A 209 -6.04 6.70 6.39
CA GLY A 209 -5.61 7.47 5.23
C GLY A 209 -6.33 8.82 5.15
N ILE A 210 -7.65 8.86 5.30
CA ILE A 210 -8.43 10.11 5.33
C ILE A 210 -7.90 11.05 6.41
N VAL A 211 -7.70 10.55 7.63
CA VAL A 211 -7.20 11.38 8.75
C VAL A 211 -5.81 11.93 8.43
N ILE A 212 -4.88 11.08 7.99
CA ILE A 212 -3.51 11.50 7.67
C ILE A 212 -3.50 12.51 6.52
N LEU A 213 -4.28 12.27 5.45
CA LEU A 213 -4.33 13.14 4.28
C LEU A 213 -4.99 14.48 4.61
N TYR A 214 -6.08 14.47 5.38
CA TYR A 214 -6.76 15.70 5.82
C TYR A 214 -5.84 16.62 6.63
N TYR A 215 -5.02 16.04 7.51
CA TYR A 215 -4.08 16.81 8.32
C TYR A 215 -2.73 17.05 7.65
N SER A 216 -2.45 16.49 6.47
CA SER A 216 -1.15 16.59 5.78
C SER A 216 -0.66 18.04 5.62
N GLU A 217 -1.55 18.97 5.29
CA GLU A 217 -1.21 20.39 5.17
C GLU A 217 -0.79 21.00 6.50
N LYS A 218 -1.46 20.61 7.60
CA LYS A 218 -1.27 21.17 8.93
C LYS A 218 -0.15 20.53 9.73
N LEU A 219 0.29 19.30 9.34
CA LEU A 219 1.27 18.54 10.11
C LEU A 219 2.60 19.28 10.35
N SER A 220 3.05 20.10 9.41
CA SER A 220 4.30 20.88 9.55
C SER A 220 4.18 22.10 10.46
N THR A 221 2.97 22.53 10.79
CA THR A 221 2.68 23.72 11.61
C THR A 221 2.14 23.38 13.00
N ILE A 222 1.78 22.14 13.21
CA ILE A 222 1.17 21.67 14.46
C ILE A 222 2.28 21.36 15.48
N SER A 223 2.12 21.90 16.70
CA SER A 223 2.96 21.52 17.83
C SER A 223 2.69 20.06 18.23
N VAL A 224 3.68 19.37 18.83
CA VAL A 224 3.55 17.99 19.32
C VAL A 224 2.30 17.82 20.20
N ARG A 225 1.99 18.80 21.06
CA ARG A 225 0.81 18.78 21.92
C ARG A 225 -0.50 18.76 21.11
N LYS A 226 -0.59 19.54 20.03
CA LYS A 226 -1.75 19.55 19.12
C LYS A 226 -1.82 18.26 18.30
N PHE A 227 -0.68 17.71 17.90
CA PHE A 227 -0.64 16.41 17.19
C PHE A 227 -1.17 15.26 18.06
N VAL A 228 -0.76 15.21 19.34
CA VAL A 228 -1.29 14.24 20.29
C VAL A 228 -2.80 14.44 20.50
N GLY A 229 -3.25 15.71 20.64
CA GLY A 229 -4.69 16.02 20.74
C GLY A 229 -5.49 15.59 19.49
N LEU A 230 -4.90 15.68 18.28
CA LEU A 230 -5.52 15.19 17.03
C LEU A 230 -5.59 13.66 16.99
N LEU A 231 -4.57 12.95 17.47
CA LEU A 231 -4.61 11.50 17.61
C LEU A 231 -5.75 11.07 18.55
N PHE A 232 -5.86 11.68 19.72
CA PHE A 232 -6.98 11.42 20.63
C PHE A 232 -8.33 11.81 20.02
N GLY A 233 -8.40 12.95 19.32
CA GLY A 233 -9.60 13.36 18.59
C GLY A 233 -9.99 12.38 17.49
N SER A 234 -9.03 11.80 16.76
CA SER A 234 -9.31 10.79 15.75
C SER A 234 -9.81 9.48 16.36
N VAL A 235 -9.27 9.07 17.51
CA VAL A 235 -9.78 7.91 18.26
C VAL A 235 -11.22 8.19 18.75
N PHE A 236 -11.49 9.39 19.22
CA PHE A 236 -12.84 9.80 19.64
C PHE A 236 -13.83 9.81 18.46
N VAL A 237 -13.42 10.33 17.29
CA VAL A 237 -14.22 10.29 16.07
C VAL A 237 -14.47 8.84 15.63
N MET A 238 -13.45 7.97 15.70
CA MET A 238 -13.61 6.54 15.40
C MET A 238 -14.58 5.86 16.38
N PHE A 239 -14.54 6.22 17.66
CA PHE A 239 -15.51 5.74 18.64
C PHE A 239 -16.93 6.23 18.32
N PHE A 240 -17.11 7.47 17.91
CA PHE A 240 -18.39 8.02 17.47
C PHE A 240 -18.91 7.35 16.20
N ILE A 241 -18.02 7.10 15.23
CA ILE A 241 -18.36 6.32 14.03
C ILE A 241 -18.80 4.91 14.44
N TYR A 242 -18.12 4.29 15.39
CA TYR A 242 -18.51 2.99 15.93
C TYR A 242 -19.91 3.01 16.53
N LEU A 243 -20.28 4.03 17.30
CA LEU A 243 -21.64 4.19 17.85
C LEU A 243 -22.71 4.41 16.77
N LEU A 244 -22.35 5.11 15.67
CA LEU A 244 -23.25 5.32 14.52
C LEU A 244 -23.26 4.14 13.54
N THR A 245 -22.37 3.20 13.71
CA THR A 245 -22.17 2.05 12.82
C THR A 245 -23.48 1.29 12.55
N PRO A 246 -24.33 0.93 13.53
CA PRO A 246 -25.57 0.19 13.25
C PRO A 246 -26.51 0.93 12.29
N PHE A 247 -26.66 2.25 12.48
CA PHE A 247 -27.50 3.07 11.60
C PHE A 247 -26.93 3.19 10.18
N LEU A 248 -25.61 3.44 10.08
CA LEU A 248 -24.93 3.54 8.80
C LEU A 248 -24.94 2.19 8.06
N LEU A 249 -24.81 1.08 8.78
CA LEU A 249 -24.83 -0.25 8.21
C LEU A 249 -26.16 -0.61 7.58
N ASN A 250 -27.27 -0.25 8.20
CA ASN A 250 -28.59 -0.50 7.62
C ASN A 250 -28.73 0.24 6.28
N ILE A 251 -28.39 1.54 6.23
CA ILE A 251 -28.43 2.32 4.99
C ILE A 251 -27.52 1.70 3.92
N ILE A 252 -26.32 1.30 4.29
CA ILE A 252 -25.36 0.71 3.35
C ILE A 252 -25.83 -0.67 2.90
N SER A 253 -26.38 -1.49 3.79
CA SER A 253 -26.96 -2.79 3.46
C SER A 253 -28.10 -2.66 2.44
N ASP A 254 -28.97 -1.67 2.60
CA ASP A 254 -30.04 -1.40 1.66
C ASP A 254 -29.51 -1.00 0.27
N ILE A 255 -28.47 -0.13 0.24
CA ILE A 255 -27.81 0.26 -1.01
C ILE A 255 -27.13 -0.93 -1.68
N LEU A 256 -26.38 -1.73 -0.93
CA LEU A 256 -25.69 -2.90 -1.47
C LEU A 256 -26.69 -3.97 -1.93
N GLY A 257 -27.75 -4.22 -1.16
CA GLY A 257 -28.83 -5.12 -1.55
C GLY A 257 -29.51 -4.70 -2.85
N ALA A 258 -29.79 -3.40 -3.02
CA ALA A 258 -30.32 -2.84 -4.26
C ALA A 258 -29.36 -3.00 -5.46
N LEU A 259 -28.05 -3.08 -5.21
CA LEU A 259 -27.01 -3.33 -6.22
C LEU A 259 -26.73 -4.83 -6.43
N GLY A 260 -27.41 -5.73 -5.72
CA GLY A 260 -27.13 -7.17 -5.74
C GLY A 260 -25.76 -7.54 -5.14
N MET A 261 -25.25 -6.71 -4.21
CA MET A 261 -23.94 -6.86 -3.60
C MET A 261 -24.04 -7.54 -2.23
N GLU A 262 -23.34 -8.65 -2.07
CA GLU A 262 -23.13 -9.27 -0.75
C GLU A 262 -21.86 -8.70 -0.11
N SER A 263 -21.92 -8.39 1.19
CA SER A 263 -20.78 -7.91 1.96
C SER A 263 -20.61 -8.71 3.24
N ARG A 264 -19.63 -9.57 3.27
CA ARG A 264 -19.26 -10.32 4.49
C ARG A 264 -18.87 -9.39 5.64
N THR A 265 -18.33 -8.23 5.33
CA THR A 265 -18.03 -7.21 6.34
C THR A 265 -19.31 -6.70 7.02
N LEU A 266 -20.39 -6.51 6.27
CA LEU A 266 -21.70 -6.13 6.81
C LEU A 266 -22.33 -7.26 7.62
N GLU A 267 -22.24 -8.51 7.13
CA GLU A 267 -22.73 -9.68 7.88
C GLU A 267 -22.03 -9.80 9.23
N MET A 268 -20.70 -9.67 9.27
CA MET A 268 -19.93 -9.72 10.51
C MET A 268 -20.18 -8.53 11.44
N LEU A 269 -20.48 -7.35 10.88
CA LEU A 269 -20.88 -6.16 11.65
C LEU A 269 -22.25 -6.35 12.28
N ASN A 270 -23.19 -6.98 11.57
CA ASN A 270 -24.53 -7.25 12.05
C ASN A 270 -24.59 -8.43 13.06
N SER A 271 -23.69 -9.42 12.92
CA SER A 271 -23.63 -10.59 13.83
C SER A 271 -22.91 -10.34 15.15
N SER A 272 -22.48 -9.10 15.45
CA SER A 272 -21.65 -8.75 16.60
C SER A 272 -20.28 -9.47 16.67
N GLU A 273 -19.88 -10.13 15.59
CA GLU A 273 -18.58 -10.82 15.45
C GLU A 273 -17.42 -9.91 15.06
N LEU A 274 -17.61 -8.59 15.18
CA LEU A 274 -16.57 -7.59 14.89
C LEU A 274 -15.28 -7.82 15.67
N THR A 275 -15.42 -8.36 16.88
CA THR A 275 -14.30 -8.66 17.77
C THR A 275 -13.70 -10.04 17.55
N SER A 276 -14.29 -10.87 16.66
CA SER A 276 -13.69 -12.16 16.35
C SER A 276 -12.35 -11.91 15.64
N THR A 277 -11.27 -12.28 16.29
CA THR A 277 -9.90 -12.09 15.85
C THR A 277 -9.50 -13.07 14.73
N SER A 278 -10.43 -13.93 14.29
CA SER A 278 -10.20 -14.95 13.26
C SER A 278 -8.96 -15.81 13.59
N SER A 279 -8.83 -16.24 14.85
CA SER A 279 -7.69 -17.02 15.38
C SER A 279 -6.33 -16.28 15.32
N ARG A 280 -6.34 -14.97 15.15
CA ARG A 280 -5.08 -14.18 15.15
C ARG A 280 -4.48 -14.04 16.53
N ASP A 281 -5.29 -14.16 17.58
CA ASP A 281 -4.81 -14.12 18.96
C ASP A 281 -3.81 -15.24 19.19
N ASP A 282 -4.11 -16.46 18.72
CA ASP A 282 -3.21 -17.61 18.82
C ASP A 282 -1.90 -17.34 18.04
N ILE A 283 -2.00 -16.74 16.84
CA ILE A 283 -0.83 -16.40 16.04
C ILE A 283 0.03 -15.34 16.76
N TYR A 284 -0.58 -14.33 17.36
CA TYR A 284 0.15 -13.27 18.09
C TYR A 284 0.78 -13.83 19.36
N GLU A 285 0.06 -14.65 20.13
CA GLU A 285 0.60 -15.30 21.31
C GLU A 285 1.82 -16.16 20.98
N MET A 286 1.72 -16.99 19.95
CA MET A 286 2.83 -17.80 19.47
C MET A 286 3.99 -16.96 18.90
N SER A 287 3.70 -15.89 18.19
CA SER A 287 4.74 -14.98 17.70
C SER A 287 5.50 -14.34 18.87
N ILE A 288 4.82 -13.87 19.90
CA ILE A 288 5.43 -13.32 21.12
C ILE A 288 6.26 -14.37 21.85
N TYR A 289 5.73 -15.59 21.96
CA TYR A 289 6.45 -16.71 22.55
C TYR A 289 7.77 -17.00 21.85
N PHE A 290 7.79 -17.01 20.50
CA PHE A 290 9.01 -17.21 19.74
C PHE A 290 9.98 -16.04 19.88
N ILE A 291 9.49 -14.80 19.83
CA ILE A 291 10.30 -13.59 20.03
C ILE A 291 11.05 -13.63 21.37
N GLN A 292 10.38 -14.05 22.44
CA GLN A 292 10.98 -14.12 23.78
C GLN A 292 12.08 -15.18 23.89
N ARG A 293 12.04 -16.23 23.08
CA ARG A 293 12.99 -17.35 23.11
C ARG A 293 14.10 -17.26 22.08
N THR A 294 13.94 -16.39 21.09
CA THR A 294 14.93 -16.21 20.03
C THR A 294 15.89 -15.08 20.39
N THR A 295 17.16 -15.41 20.56
CA THR A 295 18.20 -14.45 21.00
C THR A 295 18.96 -13.76 19.89
N GLY A 296 18.70 -14.08 18.60
CA GLY A 296 19.48 -13.55 17.47
C GLY A 296 18.68 -13.50 16.18
N VAL A 297 19.42 -13.29 15.08
CA VAL A 297 18.86 -13.31 13.72
C VAL A 297 18.57 -14.75 13.33
N THR A 298 17.34 -15.02 12.95
CA THR A 298 16.86 -16.35 12.53
C THR A 298 16.72 -16.48 11.02
N GLY A 299 16.79 -15.35 10.31
CA GLY A 299 16.72 -15.27 8.86
C GLY A 299 15.31 -14.99 8.33
N LEU A 300 15.26 -14.62 7.06
CA LEU A 300 14.00 -14.35 6.35
C LEU A 300 13.16 -15.64 6.29
N PHE A 301 11.85 -15.51 6.44
CA PHE A 301 10.87 -16.60 6.56
C PHE A 301 11.01 -17.48 7.82
N ALA A 302 11.81 -17.10 8.80
CA ALA A 302 11.88 -17.84 10.05
C ALA A 302 10.55 -17.81 10.82
N ASP A 303 9.82 -16.72 10.71
CA ASP A 303 8.44 -16.58 11.20
C ASP A 303 7.55 -17.71 10.71
N ARG A 304 7.63 -18.05 9.43
CA ARG A 304 6.85 -19.13 8.80
C ARG A 304 7.30 -20.50 9.26
N VAL A 305 8.61 -20.72 9.33
CA VAL A 305 9.19 -21.97 9.84
C VAL A 305 8.69 -22.23 11.26
N MET A 306 8.75 -21.23 12.14
CA MET A 306 8.37 -21.36 13.54
C MET A 306 6.88 -21.57 13.70
N LEU A 307 6.04 -20.76 13.03
CA LEU A 307 4.58 -20.85 13.16
C LEU A 307 4.03 -22.13 12.52
N ARG A 308 4.52 -22.54 11.34
CA ARG A 308 4.05 -23.76 10.67
C ARG A 308 4.44 -25.04 11.45
N ASN A 309 5.61 -25.04 12.10
CA ASN A 309 6.02 -26.13 12.98
C ASN A 309 5.11 -26.26 14.22
N TYR A 310 4.49 -25.16 14.65
CA TYR A 310 3.51 -25.20 15.74
C TYR A 310 2.13 -25.64 15.24
N SER A 311 1.65 -25.09 14.12
CA SER A 311 0.39 -25.49 13.50
C SER A 311 0.39 -25.23 12.00
N ALA A 312 -0.01 -26.25 11.21
CA ALA A 312 0.01 -26.19 9.75
C ALA A 312 -0.83 -25.06 9.13
N TRP A 313 -1.81 -24.50 9.84
CA TRP A 313 -2.65 -23.42 9.36
C TRP A 313 -2.05 -22.02 9.61
N MET A 314 -1.04 -21.91 10.50
CA MET A 314 -0.37 -20.65 10.80
C MET A 314 0.68 -20.35 9.73
N ALA A 315 0.42 -19.35 8.90
CA ALA A 315 1.32 -19.03 7.80
C ALA A 315 2.42 -18.00 8.19
N TYR A 316 2.04 -16.89 8.81
CA TYR A 316 2.93 -15.80 9.23
C TYR A 316 2.20 -14.90 10.25
N PRO A 317 2.92 -13.98 10.97
CA PRO A 317 2.35 -13.20 12.09
C PRO A 317 1.24 -12.23 11.71
N HIS A 318 1.02 -11.92 10.43
CA HIS A 318 0.10 -10.88 9.98
C HIS A 318 0.36 -9.49 10.61
N ASN A 319 1.58 -9.25 11.04
CA ASN A 319 2.01 -8.01 11.69
C ASN A 319 3.49 -7.76 11.40
N LEU A 320 3.79 -6.67 10.69
CA LEU A 320 5.15 -6.30 10.26
C LEU A 320 6.15 -6.28 11.43
N VAL A 321 5.76 -5.74 12.59
CA VAL A 321 6.66 -5.61 13.72
C VAL A 321 7.03 -6.97 14.29
N LEU A 322 6.04 -7.85 14.48
CA LEU A 322 6.28 -9.20 14.96
C LEU A 322 7.10 -10.02 13.97
N GLU A 323 6.81 -9.92 12.68
CA GLU A 323 7.55 -10.60 11.61
C GLU A 323 9.02 -10.18 11.62
N LEU A 324 9.30 -8.87 11.62
CA LEU A 324 10.67 -8.36 11.69
C LEU A 324 11.39 -8.76 12.99
N MET A 325 10.68 -8.81 14.11
CA MET A 325 11.29 -9.24 15.39
C MET A 325 11.56 -10.74 15.42
N ILE A 326 10.78 -11.56 14.75
CA ILE A 326 11.08 -12.99 14.63
C ILE A 326 12.27 -13.19 13.69
N ASP A 327 12.26 -12.59 12.50
CA ASP A 327 13.27 -12.83 11.48
C ASP A 327 14.66 -12.25 11.87
N PHE A 328 14.69 -11.09 12.50
CA PHE A 328 15.93 -10.36 12.80
C PHE A 328 16.27 -10.27 14.31
N GLY A 329 15.45 -10.86 15.16
CA GLY A 329 15.55 -10.72 16.62
C GLY A 329 15.00 -9.40 17.15
N ILE A 330 14.72 -9.33 18.44
CA ILE A 330 14.03 -8.18 19.09
C ILE A 330 14.76 -6.86 18.81
N ALA A 331 16.06 -6.82 18.99
CA ALA A 331 16.84 -5.58 18.88
C ALA A 331 16.87 -5.05 17.44
N ILE A 332 17.28 -5.88 16.49
CA ILE A 332 17.43 -5.48 15.07
C ILE A 332 16.05 -5.29 14.43
N GLY A 333 15.12 -6.25 14.62
CA GLY A 333 13.77 -6.16 14.08
C GLY A 333 12.99 -4.96 14.65
N GLY A 334 13.15 -4.68 15.95
CA GLY A 334 12.59 -3.50 16.58
C GLY A 334 13.16 -2.19 16.04
N LEU A 335 14.48 -2.12 15.82
CA LEU A 335 15.12 -0.96 15.18
C LEU A 335 14.68 -0.75 13.75
N ILE A 336 14.56 -1.81 12.95
CA ILE A 336 14.06 -1.73 11.56
C ILE A 336 12.62 -1.22 11.56
N SER A 337 11.76 -1.77 12.44
CA SER A 337 10.36 -1.34 12.58
C SER A 337 10.27 0.14 12.97
N ALA A 338 11.02 0.56 13.99
CA ALA A 338 11.08 1.95 14.42
C ALA A 338 11.61 2.88 13.33
N TYR A 339 12.59 2.43 12.54
CA TYR A 339 13.13 3.20 11.42
C TYR A 339 12.10 3.40 10.32
N ILE A 340 11.37 2.35 9.90
CA ILE A 340 10.34 2.45 8.85
C ILE A 340 9.21 3.40 9.31
N LEU A 341 8.68 3.22 10.52
CA LEU A 341 7.63 4.07 11.07
C LEU A 341 8.12 5.51 11.30
N GLY A 342 9.35 5.66 11.76
CA GLY A 342 10.01 6.95 11.93
C GLY A 342 10.19 7.71 10.61
N LEU A 343 10.62 7.01 9.54
CA LEU A 343 10.71 7.60 8.20
C LEU A 343 9.33 8.06 7.71
N PHE A 344 8.29 7.26 7.86
CA PHE A 344 6.93 7.66 7.51
C PHE A 344 6.53 8.95 8.20
N ALA A 345 6.68 9.02 9.53
CA ALA A 345 6.36 10.20 10.31
C ALA A 345 7.20 11.43 9.90
N ILE A 346 8.51 11.26 9.70
CA ILE A 346 9.42 12.34 9.30
C ILE A 346 9.04 12.90 7.92
N ARG A 347 8.69 12.04 6.96
CA ARG A 347 8.31 12.49 5.61
C ARG A 347 6.96 13.22 5.60
N LEU A 348 6.00 12.75 6.39
CA LEU A 348 4.74 13.47 6.60
C LEU A 348 4.94 14.84 7.27
N TYR A 349 5.92 14.94 8.16
CA TYR A 349 6.21 16.21 8.84
C TYR A 349 6.98 17.18 7.93
N LYS A 350 8.06 16.74 7.26
CA LYS A 350 9.02 17.60 6.55
C LYS A 350 8.71 17.85 5.08
N GLY A 351 8.00 16.96 4.39
CA GLY A 351 7.73 17.05 2.96
C GLY A 351 6.87 18.27 2.58
N ASN A 352 6.93 18.69 1.31
CA ASN A 352 5.93 19.58 0.75
C ASN A 352 4.56 18.88 0.68
N LEU A 353 3.45 19.62 0.47
CA LEU A 353 2.11 19.04 0.52
C LEU A 353 1.92 17.88 -0.47
N GLU A 354 2.37 18.03 -1.72
CA GLU A 354 2.20 16.99 -2.74
C GLU A 354 2.96 15.70 -2.38
N LYS A 355 4.17 15.82 -1.85
CA LYS A 355 4.95 14.69 -1.33
C LYS A 355 4.26 14.02 -0.13
N LYS A 356 3.75 14.80 0.81
CA LYS A 356 2.99 14.28 1.96
C LYS A 356 1.76 13.51 1.52
N LEU A 357 1.04 13.99 0.51
CA LEU A 357 -0.14 13.32 -0.02
C LEU A 357 0.21 11.97 -0.64
N ILE A 358 1.28 11.86 -1.44
CA ILE A 358 1.74 10.57 -1.99
C ILE A 358 2.15 9.62 -0.86
N ILE A 359 2.97 10.10 0.06
CA ILE A 359 3.46 9.30 1.20
C ILE A 359 2.29 8.88 2.09
N GLY A 360 1.32 9.76 2.32
CA GLY A 360 0.10 9.45 3.05
C GLY A 360 -0.72 8.35 2.40
N VAL A 361 -0.95 8.43 1.08
CA VAL A 361 -1.69 7.40 0.33
C VAL A 361 -0.96 6.06 0.38
N VAL A 362 0.29 6.04 -0.10
CA VAL A 362 1.06 4.79 -0.26
C VAL A 362 1.40 4.21 1.11
N GLY A 363 1.90 5.03 2.03
CA GLY A 363 2.29 4.59 3.36
C GLY A 363 1.11 4.03 4.15
N THR A 364 -0.04 4.73 4.16
CA THR A 364 -1.20 4.26 4.92
C THR A 364 -1.77 2.98 4.34
N ALA A 365 -1.96 2.91 3.01
CA ALA A 365 -2.52 1.72 2.37
C ALA A 365 -1.65 0.47 2.61
N ILE A 366 -0.32 0.62 2.54
CA ILE A 366 0.61 -0.50 2.66
C ILE A 366 0.87 -0.86 4.12
N LEU A 367 1.12 0.13 4.99
CA LEU A 367 1.36 -0.14 6.42
C LEU A 367 0.12 -0.74 7.09
N SER A 368 -1.09 -0.25 6.79
CA SER A 368 -2.31 -0.85 7.36
C SER A 368 -2.45 -2.31 6.96
N ARG A 369 -2.07 -2.67 5.72
CA ARG A 369 -2.07 -4.04 5.24
C ARG A 369 -1.03 -4.90 5.95
N LEU A 370 0.20 -4.41 6.08
CA LEU A 370 1.29 -5.14 6.73
C LEU A 370 1.09 -5.31 8.24
N MET A 371 0.36 -4.39 8.88
CA MET A 371 0.06 -4.48 10.32
C MET A 371 -1.09 -5.42 10.64
N VAL A 372 -1.86 -5.89 9.63
CA VAL A 372 -3.09 -6.67 9.90
C VAL A 372 -3.16 -7.97 9.10
N SER A 373 -2.56 -8.10 7.92
CA SER A 373 -2.93 -9.21 7.02
C SER A 373 -1.91 -9.61 5.97
N SER A 374 -0.73 -9.00 5.91
CA SER A 374 0.27 -9.36 4.92
C SER A 374 1.66 -9.52 5.53
N SER A 375 2.59 -10.00 4.73
CA SER A 375 4.00 -10.17 5.07
C SER A 375 4.85 -9.28 4.16
N PHE A 376 5.87 -8.61 4.73
CA PHE A 376 6.74 -7.73 3.95
C PHE A 376 7.54 -8.50 2.87
N MET A 377 7.75 -9.79 3.07
CA MET A 377 8.50 -10.65 2.14
C MET A 377 7.76 -10.90 0.82
N ILE A 378 6.43 -10.84 0.83
CA ILE A 378 5.60 -11.11 -0.35
C ILE A 378 4.82 -9.89 -0.84
N GLU A 379 4.89 -8.79 -0.08
CA GLU A 379 4.15 -7.55 -0.39
C GLU A 379 5.01 -6.62 -1.26
N GLY A 380 4.86 -6.75 -2.58
CA GLY A 380 5.63 -5.93 -3.52
C GLY A 380 5.53 -4.41 -3.30
N PRO A 381 4.34 -3.83 -3.13
CA PRO A 381 4.18 -2.42 -2.84
C PRO A 381 4.94 -1.90 -1.61
N PHE A 382 5.34 -2.76 -0.68
CA PHE A 382 6.20 -2.41 0.45
C PHE A 382 7.54 -1.80 -0.01
N TYR A 383 8.15 -2.36 -1.04
CA TYR A 383 9.43 -1.87 -1.58
C TYR A 383 9.27 -0.50 -2.24
N LEU A 384 8.16 -0.29 -3.00
CA LEU A 384 7.83 1.04 -3.50
C LEU A 384 7.69 2.06 -2.36
N MET A 385 6.99 1.70 -1.29
CA MET A 385 6.81 2.54 -0.10
C MET A 385 8.18 2.90 0.52
N LEU A 386 9.09 1.93 0.66
CA LEU A 386 10.44 2.18 1.15
C LEU A 386 11.19 3.18 0.26
N GLY A 387 11.08 3.07 -1.06
CA GLY A 387 11.69 4.02 -1.99
C GLY A 387 11.21 5.45 -1.76
N LEU A 388 9.90 5.65 -1.56
CA LEU A 388 9.32 6.96 -1.23
C LEU A 388 9.77 7.47 0.14
N PHE A 389 9.85 6.60 1.15
CA PHE A 389 10.26 6.98 2.50
C PHE A 389 11.75 7.37 2.58
N LEU A 390 12.59 6.66 1.85
CA LEU A 390 14.02 6.96 1.77
C LEU A 390 14.32 8.23 0.95
N ASN A 391 13.39 8.68 0.11
CA ASN A 391 13.54 9.90 -0.66
C ASN A 391 13.53 11.14 0.24
N ALA A 392 14.71 11.76 0.43
CA ALA A 392 14.88 12.98 1.23
C ALA A 392 14.81 14.30 0.43
N LYS A 393 14.64 14.20 -0.89
CA LYS A 393 14.57 15.39 -1.77
C LYS A 393 13.28 16.16 -1.49
N ASP A 394 13.30 17.46 -1.71
CA ASP A 394 12.21 18.41 -1.37
C ASP A 394 12.00 18.73 0.13
N ASP A 395 12.63 18.01 1.06
CA ASP A 395 12.55 18.36 2.48
C ASP A 395 13.26 19.69 2.81
N VAL A 396 14.20 20.11 1.96
CA VAL A 396 15.04 21.32 2.16
C VAL A 396 14.45 22.56 1.51
N ILE A 397 13.59 22.43 0.48
CA ILE A 397 13.11 23.56 -0.34
C ILE A 397 12.06 24.40 0.37
N SER A 398 11.31 23.84 1.34
CA SER A 398 10.25 24.56 2.04
C SER A 398 10.77 25.75 2.89
N LYS A 399 12.01 25.71 3.38
CA LYS A 399 12.60 26.84 4.17
C LYS A 399 13.00 28.03 3.33
N LYS A 400 13.36 27.87 2.05
CA LYS A 400 13.77 29.00 1.18
C LYS A 400 12.60 29.72 0.50
N SER A 401 11.48 29.06 0.24
CA SER A 401 10.31 29.64 -0.41
C SER A 401 9.56 30.61 0.49
N ASN A 402 9.39 30.28 1.77
CA ASN A 402 8.67 31.14 2.72
C ASN A 402 9.40 32.46 3.02
N ASN A 403 10.73 32.50 2.91
CA ASN A 403 11.51 33.73 3.09
C ASN A 403 11.49 34.67 1.85
N ARG A 404 11.10 34.17 0.66
CA ARG A 404 10.95 35.03 -0.53
C ARG A 404 9.57 35.68 -0.64
N ILE A 405 8.51 34.98 -0.21
CA ILE A 405 7.15 35.52 -0.23
C ILE A 405 6.97 36.62 0.80
N SER A 406 7.65 36.52 1.96
CA SER A 406 7.58 37.57 2.98
C SER A 406 8.37 38.86 2.63
N LYS A 407 9.26 38.82 1.64
CA LYS A 407 10.04 39.99 1.17
C LYS A 407 9.44 40.72 -0.02
N THR A 408 8.44 40.15 -0.69
CA THR A 408 7.74 40.80 -1.82
C THR A 408 6.42 41.42 -1.45
N CYS A 409 6.00 41.33 -0.18
CA CYS A 409 4.79 41.98 0.37
C CYS A 409 5.11 43.06 1.42
N LYS A 410 6.29 43.72 1.32
CA LYS A 410 6.59 44.95 2.08
C LYS A 410 6.91 46.08 1.08
#